data_fa063b0363824a2b2fbce74508e2440a
#
_entry.id   fa063b0363824a2b2fbce74508e2440a
#
_cell.length_a   1.000
_cell.length_b   1.000
_cell.length_c   1.000
_cell.angle_alpha   90.00
_cell.angle_beta   90.00
_cell.angle_gamma   90.00
#
_symmetry.space_group_name_H-M   'P 1'
#
loop_
_entity.id
_entity.type
_entity.pdbx_description
1 polymer ?
#
loop_
_entity_poly.entity_id
_entity_poly.type
_entity_poly.pdbx_seq_one_letter_code
_entity_poly.pdbx_strand_id
1 'polypeptide(L)'
;EPYFLTDYNLRLDSATYMPYVNLDYKRNVARVITNMRNGEVIVYYVGPDDIFKKIYLEIYPWIKDGSEIPDEIRAQLRAPDDYFNYVSDAYTTYHITDPKEYIEATNFYEFDLGDSVGRYTDFIYNIIAKNPKTEDYEYAAFLQMILRRAESRELTALMYGYLDDKSSEAKFYAIDISAEKITGKRITQEFLNSQYQEEFRLLAETKRQ
;
A
#
# COMPACT_ATOMS: atom_id res chain seq x y z
N GLU A 1 0.39 -17.95 6.60
CA GLU A 1 -0.19 -16.69 7.01
C GLU A 1 -0.93 -16.80 8.31
N PRO A 2 -0.45 -16.29 9.45
CA PRO A 2 -1.27 -16.25 10.63
C PRO A 2 -2.19 -15.04 10.58
N TYR A 3 -3.43 -15.27 10.15
CA TYR A 3 -4.53 -14.38 10.43
C TYR A 3 -5.20 -14.85 11.71
N PHE A 4 -5.24 -14.02 12.73
CA PHE A 4 -6.11 -14.21 13.86
C PHE A 4 -7.36 -13.38 13.61
N LEU A 5 -8.43 -14.07 13.25
CA LEU A 5 -9.74 -13.46 13.02
C LEU A 5 -10.58 -13.67 14.25
N THR A 6 -10.99 -12.61 14.92
CA THR A 6 -11.94 -12.71 16.03
C THR A 6 -13.37 -12.67 15.57
N ASP A 7 -13.66 -12.09 14.40
CA ASP A 7 -15.01 -12.06 13.86
C ASP A 7 -15.00 -12.15 12.33
N TYR A 8 -15.66 -13.18 11.78
CA TYR A 8 -15.83 -13.41 10.36
C TYR A 8 -17.11 -12.72 9.88
N ASN A 9 -17.13 -11.41 9.84
CA ASN A 9 -18.16 -10.69 9.11
C ASN A 9 -17.67 -10.30 7.72
N LEU A 10 -17.74 -11.23 6.79
CA LEU A 10 -17.63 -10.96 5.37
C LEU A 10 -18.82 -10.08 4.95
N ARG A 11 -18.74 -8.79 5.17
CA ARG A 11 -19.60 -7.83 4.48
C ARG A 11 -18.99 -7.54 3.13
N LEU A 12 -19.54 -8.17 2.11
CA LEU A 12 -19.42 -7.68 0.75
C LEU A 12 -20.24 -6.39 0.66
N ASP A 13 -19.61 -5.26 0.86
CA ASP A 13 -20.21 -4.01 0.44
C ASP A 13 -20.22 -4.01 -1.08
N SER A 14 -21.41 -3.97 -1.66
CA SER A 14 -21.64 -3.98 -3.11
C SER A 14 -21.00 -2.80 -3.85
N ALA A 15 -20.56 -1.76 -3.13
CA ALA A 15 -19.92 -0.59 -3.69
C ALA A 15 -18.39 -0.70 -3.79
N THR A 16 -17.73 -1.51 -2.96
CA THR A 16 -16.27 -1.51 -2.86
C THR A 16 -15.59 -2.84 -3.12
N TYR A 17 -16.32 -3.94 -3.29
CA TYR A 17 -15.76 -5.29 -3.53
C TYR A 17 -14.67 -5.74 -2.53
N MET A 18 -14.58 -5.10 -1.39
CA MET A 18 -13.65 -5.50 -0.34
C MET A 18 -14.37 -6.32 0.72
N PRO A 19 -13.88 -7.51 1.05
CA PRO A 19 -14.29 -8.15 2.28
C PRO A 19 -13.72 -7.32 3.45
N TYR A 20 -14.58 -6.60 4.16
CA TYR A 20 -14.21 -6.08 5.47
C TYR A 20 -14.04 -7.28 6.40
N VAL A 21 -12.81 -7.68 6.58
CA VAL A 21 -12.45 -8.65 7.60
C VAL A 21 -12.00 -7.83 8.80
N ASN A 22 -12.68 -7.97 9.93
CA ASN A 22 -12.17 -7.45 11.19
C ASN A 22 -10.92 -8.26 11.53
N LEU A 23 -9.75 -7.68 11.28
CA LEU A 23 -8.46 -8.26 11.59
C LEU A 23 -7.96 -7.64 12.89
N ASP A 24 -7.83 -8.43 13.93
CA ASP A 24 -7.13 -7.99 15.15
C ASP A 24 -5.63 -8.06 14.97
N TYR A 25 -5.16 -8.94 14.10
CA TYR A 25 -3.75 -9.15 13.88
C TYR A 25 -3.46 -9.68 12.47
N LYS A 26 -2.51 -9.07 11.77
CA LYS A 26 -2.00 -9.54 10.49
C LYS A 26 -0.48 -9.57 10.50
N ARG A 27 0.08 -10.63 9.96
CA ARG A 27 1.52 -10.83 9.89
C ARG A 27 1.94 -11.29 8.51
N ASN A 28 2.92 -10.60 7.93
CA ASN A 28 3.55 -11.03 6.70
C ASN A 28 4.75 -11.93 7.04
N VAL A 29 4.65 -13.21 6.72
CA VAL A 29 5.63 -14.22 7.16
C VAL A 29 6.35 -14.90 6.02
N ALA A 30 5.83 -14.87 4.80
CA ALA A 30 6.43 -15.62 3.71
C ALA A 30 6.42 -14.87 2.38
N ARG A 31 7.41 -15.17 1.55
CA ARG A 31 7.47 -14.85 0.13
C ARG A 31 7.53 -16.14 -0.66
N VAL A 32 6.71 -16.22 -1.69
CA VAL A 32 6.71 -17.34 -2.63
C VAL A 32 7.31 -16.83 -3.94
N ILE A 33 8.39 -17.46 -4.36
CA ILE A 33 9.09 -17.13 -5.61
C ILE A 33 8.92 -18.30 -6.55
N THR A 34 8.33 -18.03 -7.71
CA THR A 34 8.11 -19.05 -8.75
C THR A 34 8.98 -18.75 -9.95
N ASN A 35 9.80 -19.71 -10.34
CA ASN A 35 10.57 -19.64 -11.58
C ASN A 35 9.65 -19.97 -12.76
N MET A 36 9.32 -18.97 -13.57
CA MET A 36 8.38 -19.10 -14.69
C MET A 36 8.91 -19.97 -15.83
N ARG A 37 10.21 -20.29 -15.84
CA ARG A 37 10.80 -21.13 -16.89
C ARG A 37 10.65 -22.63 -16.61
N ASN A 38 10.84 -23.05 -15.35
CA ASN A 38 10.85 -24.45 -14.96
C ASN A 38 9.74 -24.84 -13.99
N GLY A 39 8.94 -23.85 -13.50
CA GLY A 39 7.86 -24.08 -12.53
C GLY A 39 8.33 -24.33 -11.11
N GLU A 40 9.60 -24.16 -10.80
CA GLU A 40 10.14 -24.32 -9.46
C GLU A 40 9.55 -23.27 -8.52
N VAL A 41 9.07 -23.70 -7.34
CA VAL A 41 8.49 -22.83 -6.32
C VAL A 41 9.35 -22.90 -5.08
N ILE A 42 9.84 -21.76 -4.61
CA ILE A 42 10.62 -21.64 -3.39
C ILE A 42 9.87 -20.70 -2.44
N VAL A 43 9.74 -21.11 -1.18
CA VAL A 43 9.11 -20.28 -0.14
C VAL A 43 10.19 -19.83 0.85
N TYR A 44 10.20 -18.54 1.12
CA TYR A 44 11.13 -17.91 2.06
C TYR A 44 10.36 -17.32 3.24
N TYR A 45 10.84 -17.55 4.44
CA TYR A 45 10.35 -16.89 5.63
C TYR A 45 10.94 -15.48 5.73
N VAL A 46 10.09 -14.45 5.75
CA VAL A 46 10.49 -13.03 5.80
C VAL A 46 9.91 -12.28 7.01
N GLY A 47 9.26 -13.00 7.90
CA GLY A 47 8.69 -12.42 9.12
C GLY A 47 9.77 -12.13 10.18
N PRO A 48 9.37 -11.51 11.31
CA PRO A 48 10.26 -11.23 12.42
C PRO A 48 10.96 -12.46 12.98
N ASP A 49 12.15 -12.28 13.52
CA ASP A 49 12.91 -13.37 14.17
C ASP A 49 12.41 -13.59 15.60
N ASP A 50 11.37 -14.39 15.72
CA ASP A 50 10.67 -14.70 16.97
C ASP A 50 10.36 -16.20 17.10
N ILE A 51 9.54 -16.55 18.12
CA ILE A 51 9.14 -17.92 18.38
C ILE A 51 8.39 -18.56 17.19
N PHE A 52 7.60 -17.77 16.47
CA PHE A 52 6.82 -18.27 15.33
C PHE A 52 7.74 -18.66 14.17
N LYS A 53 8.81 -17.89 13.92
CA LYS A 53 9.83 -18.28 12.92
C LYS A 53 10.37 -19.69 13.20
N LYS A 54 10.75 -19.95 14.44
CA LYS A 54 11.28 -21.26 14.85
C LYS A 54 10.26 -22.37 14.62
N ILE A 55 9.00 -22.13 15.01
CA ILE A 55 7.91 -23.08 14.83
C ILE A 55 7.67 -23.37 13.35
N TYR A 56 7.60 -22.33 12.51
CA TYR A 56 7.35 -22.50 11.07
C TYR A 56 8.48 -23.25 10.38
N LEU A 57 9.73 -22.93 10.65
CA LEU A 57 10.88 -23.59 10.04
C LEU A 57 11.04 -25.04 10.53
N GLU A 58 10.60 -25.35 11.74
CA GLU A 58 10.59 -26.71 12.27
C GLU A 58 9.47 -27.56 11.67
N ILE A 59 8.25 -27.02 11.55
CA ILE A 59 7.11 -27.72 10.96
C ILE A 59 7.26 -27.87 9.44
N TYR A 60 7.84 -26.86 8.78
CA TYR A 60 7.99 -26.80 7.32
C TYR A 60 9.45 -26.66 6.90
N PRO A 61 10.25 -27.76 6.98
CA PRO A 61 11.69 -27.69 6.73
C PRO A 61 12.07 -27.35 5.29
N TRP A 62 11.11 -27.29 4.39
CA TRP A 62 11.28 -26.85 3.00
C TRP A 62 11.18 -25.32 2.82
N ILE A 63 10.77 -24.57 3.86
CA ILE A 63 10.81 -23.12 3.87
C ILE A 63 12.25 -22.68 4.15
N LYS A 64 12.78 -21.82 3.29
CA LYS A 64 14.09 -21.22 3.45
C LYS A 64 14.03 -19.95 4.31
N ASP A 65 15.17 -19.58 4.88
CA ASP A 65 15.27 -18.28 5.57
C ASP A 65 15.27 -17.14 4.55
N GLY A 66 14.65 -16.02 4.89
CA GLY A 66 14.56 -14.84 4.02
C GLY A 66 15.91 -14.22 3.67
N SER A 67 16.94 -14.45 4.48
CA SER A 67 18.31 -14.04 4.17
C SER A 67 18.92 -14.79 2.97
N GLU A 68 18.35 -15.92 2.59
CA GLU A 68 18.78 -16.71 1.43
C GLU A 68 18.18 -16.23 0.11
N ILE A 69 17.31 -15.22 0.14
CA ILE A 69 16.76 -14.64 -1.10
C ILE A 69 17.91 -13.98 -1.88
N PRO A 70 18.15 -14.37 -3.15
CA PRO A 70 19.16 -13.72 -3.99
C PRO A 70 18.94 -12.22 -4.11
N ASP A 71 20.01 -11.42 -4.09
CA ASP A 71 19.94 -9.96 -4.10
C ASP A 71 19.21 -9.43 -5.34
N GLU A 72 19.38 -10.05 -6.51
CA GLU A 72 18.69 -9.67 -7.75
C GLU A 72 17.17 -9.85 -7.65
N ILE A 73 16.71 -10.86 -6.91
CA ILE A 73 15.29 -11.09 -6.66
C ILE A 73 14.81 -10.14 -5.55
N ARG A 74 15.63 -9.96 -4.51
CA ARG A 74 15.32 -9.06 -3.40
C ARG A 74 15.05 -7.64 -3.88
N ALA A 75 15.85 -7.12 -4.79
CA ALA A 75 15.70 -5.79 -5.38
C ALA A 75 14.38 -5.60 -6.16
N GLN A 76 13.71 -6.69 -6.54
CA GLN A 76 12.42 -6.67 -7.24
C GLN A 76 11.22 -6.87 -6.32
N LEU A 77 11.45 -7.22 -5.06
CA LEU A 77 10.37 -7.40 -4.10
C LEU A 77 9.81 -6.06 -3.66
N ARG A 78 8.53 -6.05 -3.32
CA ARG A 78 7.82 -4.87 -2.83
C ARG A 78 7.01 -5.19 -1.57
N ALA A 79 6.60 -4.16 -0.86
CA ALA A 79 5.64 -4.32 0.21
C ALA A 79 4.33 -4.91 -0.35
N PRO A 80 3.71 -5.90 0.32
CA PRO A 80 2.44 -6.46 -0.13
C PRO A 80 1.34 -5.38 -0.15
N ASP A 81 0.61 -5.28 -1.26
CA ASP A 81 -0.41 -4.26 -1.47
C ASP A 81 -1.50 -4.30 -0.38
N ASP A 82 -1.94 -5.49 0.01
CA ASP A 82 -2.95 -5.68 1.04
C ASP A 82 -2.46 -5.26 2.43
N TYR A 83 -1.18 -5.50 2.74
CA TYR A 83 -0.58 -5.06 4.00
C TYR A 83 -0.34 -3.56 4.01
N PHE A 84 0.11 -3.00 2.90
CA PHE A 84 0.26 -1.57 2.71
C PHE A 84 -1.08 -0.84 2.85
N ASN A 85 -2.15 -1.36 2.23
CA ASN A 85 -3.51 -0.84 2.39
C ASN A 85 -3.96 -0.81 3.84
N TYR A 86 -3.78 -1.93 4.54
CA TYR A 86 -4.20 -2.03 5.94
C TYR A 86 -3.49 -1.00 6.83
N VAL A 87 -2.17 -0.86 6.69
CA VAL A 87 -1.39 0.12 7.45
C VAL A 87 -1.78 1.54 7.06
N SER A 88 -1.99 1.80 5.78
CA SER A 88 -2.40 3.12 5.29
C SER A 88 -3.79 3.50 5.78
N ASP A 89 -4.74 2.56 5.79
CA ASP A 89 -6.08 2.79 6.32
C ASP A 89 -6.05 3.10 7.83
N ALA A 90 -5.29 2.33 8.59
CA ALA A 90 -5.07 2.64 10.01
C ALA A 90 -4.46 4.03 10.21
N TYR A 91 -3.49 4.41 9.37
CA TYR A 91 -2.85 5.72 9.45
C TYR A 91 -3.83 6.87 9.18
N THR A 92 -4.84 6.71 8.34
CA THR A 92 -5.85 7.76 8.07
C THR A 92 -6.52 8.29 9.33
N THR A 93 -6.61 7.48 10.37
CA THR A 93 -7.27 7.81 11.65
C THR A 93 -6.27 7.96 12.80
N TYR A 94 -5.31 7.04 12.90
CA TYR A 94 -4.45 6.92 14.10
C TYR A 94 -3.16 7.74 14.04
N HIS A 95 -2.94 8.56 13.00
CA HIS A 95 -1.83 9.51 12.97
C HIS A 95 -2.04 10.68 13.94
N ILE A 96 -3.27 10.93 14.36
CA ILE A 96 -3.63 12.04 15.26
C ILE A 96 -3.23 11.68 16.69
N THR A 97 -2.40 12.52 17.29
CA THR A 97 -1.92 12.35 18.67
C THR A 97 -2.67 13.22 19.69
N ASP A 98 -3.36 14.26 19.22
CA ASP A 98 -4.17 15.12 20.09
C ASP A 98 -5.55 14.47 20.32
N PRO A 99 -5.93 14.17 21.58
CA PRO A 99 -7.21 13.55 21.90
C PRO A 99 -8.42 14.41 21.49
N LYS A 100 -8.30 15.73 21.49
CA LYS A 100 -9.39 16.62 21.11
C LYS A 100 -9.64 16.54 19.60
N GLU A 101 -8.59 16.65 18.81
CA GLU A 101 -8.69 16.50 17.34
C GLU A 101 -9.24 15.13 16.93
N TYR A 102 -8.84 14.08 17.68
CA TYR A 102 -9.34 12.74 17.45
C TYR A 102 -10.85 12.62 17.70
N ILE A 103 -11.35 13.19 18.82
CA ILE A 103 -12.77 13.17 19.18
C ILE A 103 -13.59 14.00 18.17
N GLU A 104 -13.09 15.17 17.78
CA GLU A 104 -13.74 16.06 16.83
C GLU A 104 -13.67 15.55 15.38
N ALA A 105 -12.83 14.57 15.11
CA ALA A 105 -12.56 14.01 13.77
C ALA A 105 -12.20 15.07 12.73
N THR A 106 -11.47 16.12 13.13
CA THR A 106 -11.22 17.29 12.30
C THR A 106 -10.10 17.07 11.29
N ASN A 107 -9.08 16.25 11.64
CA ASN A 107 -7.87 16.05 10.85
C ASN A 107 -7.73 14.61 10.34
N PHE A 108 -8.81 13.87 10.20
CA PHE A 108 -8.78 12.54 9.60
C PHE A 108 -8.44 12.63 8.13
N TYR A 109 -7.61 11.69 7.67
CA TYR A 109 -7.27 11.55 6.26
C TYR A 109 -8.24 10.62 5.52
N GLU A 110 -8.25 10.74 4.21
CA GLU A 110 -8.85 9.78 3.30
C GLU A 110 -7.94 9.60 2.08
N PHE A 111 -8.11 8.52 1.36
CA PHE A 111 -7.35 8.28 0.15
C PHE A 111 -7.81 9.21 -0.98
N ASP A 112 -6.86 9.76 -1.73
CA ASP A 112 -7.19 10.53 -2.94
C ASP A 112 -7.52 9.56 -4.09
N LEU A 113 -8.78 9.14 -4.14
CA LEU A 113 -9.26 8.15 -5.09
C LEU A 113 -9.48 8.73 -6.50
N GLY A 114 -9.47 10.04 -6.65
CA GLY A 114 -9.89 10.70 -7.89
C GLY A 114 -11.37 10.40 -8.20
N ASP A 115 -11.70 10.34 -9.48
CA ASP A 115 -13.05 9.95 -9.95
C ASP A 115 -13.20 8.43 -10.15
N SER A 116 -12.18 7.67 -9.82
CA SER A 116 -12.18 6.22 -10.04
C SER A 116 -12.97 5.54 -8.94
N VAL A 117 -14.16 5.06 -9.26
CA VAL A 117 -14.89 4.06 -8.48
C VAL A 117 -14.24 2.70 -8.73
N GLY A 118 -12.97 2.55 -8.31
CA GLY A 118 -12.17 1.37 -8.54
C GLY A 118 -11.98 0.54 -7.28
N ARG A 119 -11.31 -0.63 -7.42
CA ARG A 119 -10.90 -1.44 -6.28
C ARG A 119 -9.86 -0.69 -5.46
N TYR A 120 -9.80 -0.91 -4.17
CA TYR A 120 -8.77 -0.31 -3.28
C TYR A 120 -7.34 -0.53 -3.74
N THR A 121 -7.08 -1.61 -4.47
CA THR A 121 -5.77 -1.89 -5.09
C THR A 121 -5.42 -0.94 -6.25
N ASP A 122 -6.40 -0.26 -6.84
CA ASP A 122 -6.18 0.63 -7.98
C ASP A 122 -5.59 1.99 -7.56
N PHE A 123 -5.44 2.24 -6.26
CA PHE A 123 -4.88 3.49 -5.70
C PHE A 123 -3.45 3.37 -5.23
N ILE A 124 -2.94 2.14 -5.15
CA ILE A 124 -1.54 1.90 -4.84
C ILE A 124 -0.75 1.98 -6.14
N TYR A 125 0.12 2.96 -6.20
CA TYR A 125 1.09 3.08 -7.27
C TYR A 125 2.37 2.34 -6.88
N ASN A 126 2.90 1.57 -7.80
CA ASN A 126 4.21 0.97 -7.64
C ASN A 126 5.21 1.79 -8.44
N ILE A 127 6.09 2.48 -7.73
CA ILE A 127 7.03 3.44 -8.30
C ILE A 127 8.44 3.18 -7.81
N ILE A 128 9.42 3.71 -8.53
CA ILE A 128 10.77 3.85 -8.01
C ILE A 128 10.84 5.21 -7.33
N ALA A 129 11.00 5.22 -6.02
CA ALA A 129 11.05 6.44 -5.23
C ALA A 129 12.27 6.47 -4.31
N LYS A 130 12.69 7.67 -3.94
CA LYS A 130 13.77 7.84 -2.99
C LYS A 130 13.27 7.47 -1.60
N ASN A 131 13.93 6.49 -0.97
CA ASN A 131 13.61 6.10 0.40
C ASN A 131 14.00 7.24 1.36
N PRO A 132 13.07 7.74 2.19
CA PRO A 132 13.35 8.86 3.08
C PRO A 132 14.47 8.62 4.10
N LYS A 133 14.82 7.36 4.34
CA LYS A 133 15.78 6.95 5.37
C LYS A 133 17.17 6.64 4.83
N THR A 134 17.23 5.93 3.70
CA THR A 134 18.51 5.53 3.07
C THR A 134 18.98 6.54 2.01
N GLU A 135 18.05 7.36 1.52
CA GLU A 135 18.24 8.26 0.39
C GLU A 135 18.48 7.58 -0.96
N ASP A 136 18.46 6.27 -1.01
CA ASP A 136 18.57 5.47 -2.23
C ASP A 136 17.24 5.36 -2.97
N TYR A 137 17.30 5.10 -4.27
CA TYR A 137 16.12 4.83 -5.06
C TYR A 137 15.75 3.35 -4.97
N GLU A 138 14.56 3.09 -4.47
CA GLU A 138 14.05 1.76 -4.23
C GLU A 138 12.64 1.58 -4.85
N TYR A 139 12.27 0.33 -5.05
CA TYR A 139 10.91 0.01 -5.49
C TYR A 139 9.93 0.14 -4.32
N ALA A 140 8.96 1.03 -4.45
CA ALA A 140 8.04 1.40 -3.40
C ALA A 140 6.57 1.24 -3.81
N ALA A 141 5.74 0.81 -2.87
CA ALA A 141 4.31 1.06 -2.91
C ALA A 141 4.05 2.51 -2.48
N PHE A 142 3.19 3.21 -3.18
CA PHE A 142 2.93 4.63 -2.98
C PHE A 142 1.44 4.94 -2.98
N LEU A 143 1.02 5.81 -2.07
CA LEU A 143 -0.36 6.24 -1.91
C LEU A 143 -0.42 7.72 -1.55
N GLN A 144 -1.46 8.41 -2.04
CA GLN A 144 -1.73 9.80 -1.76
C GLN A 144 -2.93 9.93 -0.81
N MET A 145 -2.82 10.84 0.15
CA MET A 145 -3.86 11.12 1.13
C MET A 145 -4.25 12.60 1.11
N ILE A 146 -5.52 12.84 1.30
CA ILE A 146 -6.14 14.17 1.43
C ILE A 146 -6.81 14.28 2.79
N LEU A 147 -7.07 15.50 3.23
CA LEU A 147 -7.84 15.72 4.44
C LEU A 147 -9.31 15.36 4.19
N ARG A 148 -9.85 14.53 5.06
CA ARG A 148 -11.25 14.08 4.98
C ARG A 148 -12.19 15.27 5.10
N ARG A 149 -13.17 15.35 4.18
CA ARG A 149 -14.18 16.43 4.13
C ARG A 149 -13.62 17.83 3.83
N ALA A 150 -12.35 17.97 3.43
CA ALA A 150 -11.84 19.25 2.97
C ALA A 150 -12.38 19.57 1.57
N GLU A 151 -12.85 20.80 1.39
CA GLU A 151 -13.33 21.26 0.07
C GLU A 151 -12.17 21.41 -0.94
N SER A 152 -11.01 21.82 -0.46
CA SER A 152 -9.83 22.10 -1.29
C SER A 152 -9.25 20.84 -1.97
N ARG A 153 -9.47 19.66 -1.40
CA ARG A 153 -8.89 18.39 -1.91
C ARG A 153 -7.38 18.48 -2.17
N GLU A 154 -6.68 19.28 -1.37
CA GLU A 154 -5.23 19.36 -1.40
C GLU A 154 -4.62 18.11 -0.79
N LEU A 155 -3.48 17.68 -1.35
CA LEU A 155 -2.72 16.58 -0.80
C LEU A 155 -2.17 16.97 0.57
N THR A 156 -2.37 16.08 1.53
CA THR A 156 -1.96 16.31 2.92
C THR A 156 -0.81 15.40 3.31
N ALA A 157 -0.83 14.15 2.87
CA ALA A 157 0.23 13.21 3.15
C ALA A 157 0.51 12.27 1.98
N LEU A 158 1.76 11.82 1.90
CA LEU A 158 2.22 10.77 0.99
C LEU A 158 2.66 9.58 1.83
N MET A 159 2.14 8.39 1.51
CA MET A 159 2.51 7.14 2.15
C MET A 159 3.38 6.31 1.23
N TYR A 160 4.48 5.78 1.76
CA TYR A 160 5.42 4.92 1.04
C TYR A 160 5.60 3.61 1.79
N GLY A 161 5.62 2.51 1.05
CA GLY A 161 5.92 1.18 1.56
C GLY A 161 7.14 0.59 0.85
N TYR A 162 8.19 0.33 1.61
CA TYR A 162 9.44 -0.29 1.14
C TYR A 162 9.64 -1.64 1.81
N LEU A 163 10.55 -2.44 1.27
CA LEU A 163 11.08 -3.59 1.97
C LEU A 163 12.46 -3.26 2.53
N ASP A 164 12.69 -3.70 3.76
CA ASP A 164 14.03 -3.64 4.35
C ASP A 164 14.97 -4.60 3.62
N ASP A 165 16.12 -4.09 3.17
CA ASP A 165 17.08 -4.84 2.35
C ASP A 165 17.61 -6.09 3.01
N LYS A 166 17.69 -6.12 4.33
CA LYS A 166 18.27 -7.23 5.07
C LYS A 166 17.23 -8.25 5.51
N SER A 167 16.12 -7.77 6.06
CA SER A 167 15.09 -8.62 6.63
C SER A 167 13.95 -8.95 5.66
N SER A 168 13.83 -8.20 4.55
CA SER A 168 12.66 -8.19 3.66
C SER A 168 11.35 -7.86 4.38
N GLU A 169 11.44 -7.23 5.55
CA GLU A 169 10.31 -6.74 6.31
C GLU A 169 9.76 -5.46 5.68
N ALA A 170 8.43 -5.34 5.61
CA ALA A 170 7.82 -4.11 5.08
C ALA A 170 7.99 -2.95 6.06
N LYS A 171 8.49 -1.82 5.55
CA LYS A 171 8.62 -0.54 6.27
C LYS A 171 7.74 0.49 5.62
N PHE A 172 7.05 1.27 6.43
CA PHE A 172 6.11 2.28 5.97
C PHE A 172 6.52 3.65 6.47
N TYR A 173 6.42 4.64 5.58
CA TYR A 173 6.75 6.03 5.88
C TYR A 173 5.61 6.92 5.41
N ALA A 174 5.17 7.82 6.29
CA ALA A 174 4.25 8.87 5.94
C ALA A 174 5.00 10.21 5.94
N ILE A 175 4.83 10.99 4.89
CA ILE A 175 5.42 12.32 4.75
C ILE A 175 4.29 13.31 4.68
N ASP A 176 4.23 14.22 5.66
CA ASP A 176 3.30 15.34 5.65
C ASP A 176 3.75 16.35 4.62
N ILE A 177 2.86 16.69 3.69
CA ILE A 177 3.06 17.68 2.64
C ILE A 177 2.00 18.78 2.65
N SER A 178 1.22 18.89 3.71
CA SER A 178 0.14 19.86 3.85
C SER A 178 0.59 21.32 3.63
N ALA A 179 1.83 21.63 3.97
CA ALA A 179 2.41 22.95 3.77
C ALA A 179 2.65 23.31 2.29
N GLU A 180 2.79 22.32 1.42
CA GLU A 180 3.11 22.49 -0.01
C GLU A 180 1.90 22.91 -0.86
N LYS A 181 0.68 22.73 -0.35
CA LYS A 181 -0.60 23.02 -1.03
C LYS A 181 -0.70 22.41 -2.42
N ILE A 182 -0.27 21.17 -2.55
CA ILE A 182 -0.31 20.45 -3.82
C ILE A 182 -1.74 19.98 -4.08
N THR A 183 -2.24 20.27 -5.27
CA THR A 183 -3.58 19.85 -5.70
C THR A 183 -3.67 18.34 -5.85
N GLY A 184 -4.70 17.75 -5.26
CA GLY A 184 -4.96 16.32 -5.37
C GLY A 184 -5.35 15.87 -6.77
N LYS A 185 -5.34 14.55 -6.98
CA LYS A 185 -5.59 13.91 -8.27
C LYS A 185 -6.95 14.28 -8.86
N ARG A 186 -7.99 14.32 -8.05
CA ARG A 186 -9.36 14.61 -8.50
C ARG A 186 -9.45 15.99 -9.14
N ILE A 187 -9.00 17.03 -8.46
CA ILE A 187 -9.06 18.41 -8.97
C ILE A 187 -8.18 18.57 -10.22
N THR A 188 -7.00 17.95 -10.21
CA THR A 188 -6.13 17.94 -11.39
C THR A 188 -6.83 17.29 -12.58
N GLN A 189 -7.52 16.17 -12.37
CA GLN A 189 -8.25 15.46 -13.42
C GLN A 189 -9.45 16.27 -13.94
N GLU A 190 -10.23 16.90 -13.06
CA GLU A 190 -11.31 17.80 -13.42
C GLU A 190 -10.80 18.97 -14.25
N PHE A 191 -9.69 19.59 -13.85
CA PHE A 191 -9.04 20.67 -14.60
C PHE A 191 -8.60 20.22 -16.00
N LEU A 192 -7.89 19.10 -16.09
CA LEU A 192 -7.44 18.55 -17.38
C LEU A 192 -8.62 18.22 -18.29
N ASN A 193 -9.66 17.60 -17.77
CA ASN A 193 -10.86 17.27 -18.53
C ASN A 193 -11.59 18.53 -19.05
N SER A 194 -11.63 19.59 -18.26
CA SER A 194 -12.29 20.83 -18.66
C SER A 194 -11.51 21.63 -19.72
N GLN A 195 -10.18 21.62 -19.63
CA GLN A 195 -9.31 22.40 -20.53
C GLN A 195 -8.95 21.65 -21.82
N TYR A 196 -8.82 20.34 -21.75
CA TYR A 196 -8.28 19.50 -22.84
C TYR A 196 -9.23 18.39 -23.27
N GLN A 197 -10.54 18.60 -23.13
CA GLN A 197 -11.55 17.59 -23.44
C GLN A 197 -11.47 17.08 -24.90
N GLU A 198 -11.28 17.97 -25.85
CA GLU A 198 -11.19 17.62 -27.27
C GLU A 198 -9.93 16.82 -27.59
N GLU A 199 -8.80 17.21 -27.03
CA GLU A 199 -7.52 16.53 -27.20
C GLU A 199 -7.58 15.10 -26.64
N PHE A 200 -8.17 14.93 -25.46
CA PHE A 200 -8.36 13.60 -24.88
C PHE A 200 -9.32 12.74 -25.72
N ARG A 201 -10.37 13.32 -26.28
CA ARG A 201 -11.29 12.62 -27.19
C ARG A 201 -10.56 12.13 -28.43
N LEU A 202 -9.79 12.98 -29.07
CA LEU A 202 -8.97 12.63 -30.27
C LEU A 202 -7.96 11.52 -29.96
N LEU A 203 -7.27 11.59 -28.82
CA LEU A 203 -6.33 10.56 -28.39
C LEU A 203 -7.03 9.21 -28.15
N ALA A 204 -8.23 9.21 -27.58
CA ALA A 204 -9.00 7.99 -27.34
C ALA A 204 -9.50 7.36 -28.66
N GLU A 205 -9.86 8.17 -29.65
CA GLU A 205 -10.25 7.70 -30.98
C GLU A 205 -9.06 7.09 -31.73
N THR A 206 -7.87 7.70 -31.62
CA THR A 206 -6.64 7.19 -32.29
C THR A 206 -6.17 5.85 -31.73
N LYS A 207 -6.47 5.55 -30.46
CA LYS A 207 -6.13 4.24 -29.84
C LYS A 207 -7.06 3.11 -30.26
N ARG A 208 -8.17 3.38 -30.96
CA ARG A 208 -9.13 2.38 -31.41
C ARG A 208 -8.91 1.91 -32.86
N GLN A 209 -7.93 2.49 -33.53
CA GLN A 209 -7.44 2.02 -34.83
C GLN A 209 -6.20 1.14 -34.65
#